data_d8bc4a5b0a23dce2208e9ba2960bb4ff
#
_entry.id   d8bc4a5b0a23dce2208e9ba2960bb4ff
#
_cell.length_a   1.000
_cell.length_b   1.000
_cell.length_c   1.000
_cell.angle_alpha   90.00
_cell.angle_beta   90.00
_cell.angle_gamma   90.00
#
_symmetry.space_group_name_H-M   'P 1'
#
loop_
_entity.id
_entity.type
_entity.pdbx_description
1 polymer ?
#
loop_
_entity_poly.entity_id
_entity_poly.type
_entity_poly.pdbx_seq_one_letter_code
_entity_poly.pdbx_strand_id
1 'polypeptide(L)'
;MKSIFLFFMLIAAITLPSCAQPQQPQQKFAVTKTDDEWKKMLTPQQFSVARKAGTERAFTGEYWDNHEKGTYYCVCCGVPLFSSTTKFESGTGWPSFYASLSKKYVGEREDDSHGMQRTEVYCTNCGAHLGHLFNDGPAPTGLRYCMNSVSLNFKKE
;
A
#
# COMPACT_ATOMS: atom_id res chain seq x y z
N MET A 1 -3.51 -8.78 79.41
CA MET A 1 -2.51 -8.14 78.53
C MET A 1 -2.60 -8.85 77.20
N LYS A 2 -3.17 -8.18 76.13
CA LYS A 2 -3.35 -8.74 74.79
C LYS A 2 -2.31 -8.06 73.86
N SER A 3 -1.30 -8.83 73.41
CA SER A 3 -0.32 -8.37 72.43
C SER A 3 -0.92 -8.41 71.00
N ILE A 4 -0.97 -7.27 70.36
CA ILE A 4 -1.37 -7.14 68.95
C ILE A 4 -0.08 -7.20 68.13
N PHE A 5 0.10 -8.29 67.37
CA PHE A 5 1.15 -8.39 66.32
C PHE A 5 0.70 -7.69 65.06
N LEU A 6 1.34 -6.56 64.74
CA LEU A 6 1.16 -5.87 63.46
C LEU A 6 2.03 -6.56 62.38
N PHE A 7 1.38 -7.21 61.41
CA PHE A 7 2.04 -7.84 60.28
C PHE A 7 2.22 -6.77 59.17
N PHE A 8 3.43 -6.26 59.02
CA PHE A 8 3.77 -5.38 57.88
C PHE A 8 3.95 -6.23 56.62
N MET A 9 2.98 -6.14 55.68
CA MET A 9 3.06 -6.80 54.40
C MET A 9 3.87 -5.90 53.44
N LEU A 10 5.10 -6.29 53.14
CA LEU A 10 6.00 -5.60 52.23
C LEU A 10 5.56 -5.94 50.78
N ILE A 11 4.91 -4.99 50.08
CA ILE A 11 4.54 -5.15 48.67
C ILE A 11 5.77 -4.79 47.83
N ALA A 12 6.46 -5.80 47.32
CA ALA A 12 7.52 -5.60 46.32
C ALA A 12 6.91 -5.24 44.96
N ALA A 13 7.12 -4.01 44.53
CA ALA A 13 6.74 -3.57 43.21
C ALA A 13 7.67 -4.22 42.15
N ILE A 14 7.14 -5.18 41.40
CA ILE A 14 7.83 -5.81 40.27
C ILE A 14 7.73 -4.85 39.08
N THR A 15 8.80 -4.12 38.79
CA THR A 15 8.92 -3.32 37.55
C THR A 15 9.25 -4.25 36.40
N LEU A 16 8.27 -4.54 35.51
CA LEU A 16 8.51 -5.28 34.27
C LEU A 16 9.27 -4.36 33.29
N PRO A 17 10.35 -4.84 32.66
CA PRO A 17 11.01 -4.08 31.62
C PRO A 17 10.06 -3.92 30.44
N SER A 18 9.75 -2.69 30.08
CA SER A 18 9.03 -2.35 28.85
C SER A 18 9.95 -2.67 27.68
N CYS A 19 9.67 -3.75 26.93
CA CYS A 19 10.33 -4.02 25.66
C CYS A 19 9.90 -2.95 24.64
N ALA A 20 10.71 -1.90 24.48
CA ALA A 20 10.56 -0.99 23.37
C ALA A 20 10.81 -1.76 22.07
N GLN A 21 9.77 -1.96 21.25
CA GLN A 21 9.93 -2.53 19.92
C GLN A 21 10.79 -1.59 19.08
N PRO A 22 11.80 -2.11 18.33
CA PRO A 22 12.59 -1.29 17.44
C PRO A 22 11.66 -0.65 16.41
N GLN A 23 11.57 0.67 16.39
CA GLN A 23 10.85 1.41 15.37
C GLN A 23 11.56 1.17 14.03
N GLN A 24 10.87 0.56 13.08
CA GLN A 24 11.38 0.45 11.71
C GLN A 24 11.67 1.86 11.18
N PRO A 25 12.81 2.08 10.48
CA PRO A 25 13.15 3.38 9.96
C PRO A 25 12.02 3.87 9.05
N GLN A 26 11.43 5.02 9.36
CA GLN A 26 10.40 5.63 8.54
C GLN A 26 10.97 5.92 7.15
N GLN A 27 10.45 5.24 6.14
CA GLN A 27 10.82 5.45 4.76
C GLN A 27 10.50 6.91 4.36
N LYS A 28 11.54 7.67 3.99
CA LYS A 28 11.36 9.05 3.51
C LYS A 28 10.95 9.04 2.04
N PHE A 29 9.80 9.65 1.74
CA PHE A 29 9.33 9.86 0.38
C PHE A 29 9.75 11.25 -0.12
N ALA A 30 10.05 11.38 -1.42
CA ALA A 30 10.42 12.66 -2.03
C ALA A 30 9.24 13.65 -2.05
N VAL A 31 8.02 13.14 -2.19
CA VAL A 31 6.79 13.94 -2.12
C VAL A 31 6.01 13.56 -0.87
N THR A 32 5.96 14.47 0.08
CA THR A 32 5.22 14.31 1.34
C THR A 32 4.24 15.46 1.51
N LYS A 33 3.00 15.16 1.86
CA LYS A 33 1.92 16.12 2.13
C LYS A 33 1.09 15.63 3.30
N THR A 34 0.42 16.56 3.97
CA THR A 34 -0.58 16.24 4.99
C THR A 34 -1.83 15.61 4.36
N ASP A 35 -2.63 14.93 5.16
CA ASP A 35 -3.91 14.37 4.71
C ASP A 35 -4.83 15.43 4.10
N ASP A 36 -4.86 16.62 4.68
CA ASP A 36 -5.73 17.71 4.20
C ASP A 36 -5.24 18.30 2.86
N GLU A 37 -3.94 18.32 2.62
CA GLU A 37 -3.39 18.69 1.31
C GLU A 37 -3.71 17.62 0.27
N TRP A 38 -3.60 16.32 0.62
CA TRP A 38 -3.99 15.24 -0.29
C TRP A 38 -5.49 15.26 -0.61
N LYS A 39 -6.37 15.50 0.37
CA LYS A 39 -7.83 15.63 0.15
C LYS A 39 -8.21 16.77 -0.77
N LYS A 40 -7.42 17.85 -0.83
CA LYS A 40 -7.63 18.96 -1.78
C LYS A 40 -7.28 18.60 -3.23
N MET A 41 -6.40 17.61 -3.41
CA MET A 41 -5.88 17.21 -4.74
C MET A 41 -6.57 15.96 -5.29
N LEU A 42 -7.06 15.09 -4.43
CA LEU A 42 -7.60 13.77 -4.75
C LEU A 42 -9.11 13.74 -4.54
N THR A 43 -9.80 12.96 -5.35
CA THR A 43 -11.20 12.63 -5.04
C THR A 43 -11.29 11.83 -3.73
N PRO A 44 -12.45 11.79 -3.05
CA PRO A 44 -12.62 10.98 -1.83
C PRO A 44 -12.23 9.52 -2.03
N GLN A 45 -12.54 8.93 -3.19
CA GLN A 45 -12.20 7.54 -3.50
C GLN A 45 -10.68 7.37 -3.72
N GLN A 46 -10.05 8.26 -4.49
CA GLN A 46 -8.59 8.26 -4.67
C GLN A 46 -7.85 8.40 -3.33
N PHE A 47 -8.31 9.31 -2.47
CA PHE A 47 -7.73 9.48 -1.13
C PHE A 47 -7.88 8.22 -0.28
N SER A 48 -9.08 7.62 -0.26
CA SER A 48 -9.36 6.38 0.50
C SER A 48 -8.46 5.23 0.05
N VAL A 49 -8.27 5.06 -1.26
CA VAL A 49 -7.43 3.97 -1.79
C VAL A 49 -5.95 4.32 -1.69
N ALA A 50 -5.51 5.42 -2.31
CA ALA A 50 -4.08 5.70 -2.44
C ALA A 50 -3.41 6.17 -1.14
N ARG A 51 -4.16 6.73 -0.16
CA ARG A 51 -3.60 7.26 1.10
C ARG A 51 -4.01 6.49 2.34
N LYS A 52 -5.07 5.69 2.28
CA LYS A 52 -5.58 4.89 3.40
C LYS A 52 -5.56 3.39 3.12
N ALA A 53 -4.82 2.97 2.07
CA ALA A 53 -4.66 1.57 1.66
C ALA A 53 -6.00 0.83 1.45
N GLY A 54 -7.01 1.55 0.95
CA GLY A 54 -8.28 0.94 0.57
C GLY A 54 -8.19 0.15 -0.73
N THR A 55 -9.29 -0.52 -1.11
CA THR A 55 -9.41 -1.24 -2.38
C THR A 55 -10.71 -0.82 -3.06
N GLU A 56 -10.65 -0.49 -4.34
CA GLU A 56 -11.84 -0.23 -5.15
C GLU A 56 -12.59 -1.54 -5.43
N ARG A 57 -13.88 -1.45 -5.72
CA ARG A 57 -14.67 -2.63 -6.10
C ARG A 57 -14.20 -3.17 -7.46
N ALA A 58 -14.08 -4.50 -7.58
CA ALA A 58 -13.74 -5.16 -8.83
C ALA A 58 -14.72 -4.81 -9.97
N PHE A 59 -14.22 -4.67 -11.19
CA PHE A 59 -14.98 -4.36 -12.42
C PHE A 59 -15.64 -2.97 -12.42
N THR A 60 -15.26 -2.06 -11.53
CA THR A 60 -15.83 -0.69 -11.48
C THR A 60 -14.81 0.41 -11.77
N GLY A 61 -13.53 0.09 -11.74
CA GLY A 61 -12.46 1.04 -12.02
C GLY A 61 -12.36 1.38 -13.51
N GLU A 62 -11.79 2.53 -13.84
CA GLU A 62 -11.69 3.01 -15.22
C GLU A 62 -10.79 2.15 -16.12
N TYR A 63 -9.77 1.49 -15.53
CA TYR A 63 -8.69 0.89 -16.32
C TYR A 63 -8.66 -0.64 -16.30
N TRP A 64 -9.60 -1.33 -15.66
CA TRP A 64 -9.61 -2.79 -15.66
C TRP A 64 -9.73 -3.35 -17.10
N ASP A 65 -10.55 -2.72 -17.95
CA ASP A 65 -10.81 -3.10 -19.34
C ASP A 65 -10.22 -2.08 -20.35
N ASN A 66 -9.18 -1.34 -19.95
CA ASN A 66 -8.52 -0.38 -20.85
C ASN A 66 -7.47 -1.08 -21.73
N HIS A 67 -7.63 -1.04 -23.05
CA HIS A 67 -6.74 -1.63 -24.06
C HIS A 67 -5.95 -0.59 -24.87
N GLU A 68 -6.10 0.69 -24.52
CA GLU A 68 -5.40 1.78 -25.22
C GLU A 68 -3.89 1.72 -24.95
N LYS A 69 -3.09 2.08 -25.99
CA LYS A 69 -1.64 2.23 -25.85
C LYS A 69 -1.31 3.47 -25.04
N GLY A 70 -0.42 3.32 -24.06
CA GLY A 70 -0.02 4.45 -23.23
C GLY A 70 0.64 4.03 -21.93
N THR A 71 0.79 5.01 -21.04
CA THR A 71 1.48 4.86 -19.75
C THR A 71 0.57 5.20 -18.60
N TYR A 72 0.64 4.40 -17.53
CA TYR A 72 -0.07 4.60 -16.28
C TYR A 72 0.84 5.28 -15.26
N TYR A 73 0.39 6.39 -14.71
CA TYR A 73 1.10 7.25 -13.77
C TYR A 73 0.49 7.19 -12.37
N CYS A 74 1.27 7.48 -11.34
CA CYS A 74 0.75 7.63 -9.98
C CYS A 74 -0.23 8.80 -9.90
N VAL A 75 -1.45 8.58 -9.42
CA VAL A 75 -2.48 9.61 -9.25
C VAL A 75 -2.04 10.73 -8.31
N CYS A 76 -1.21 10.39 -7.30
CA CYS A 76 -0.76 11.33 -6.27
C CYS A 76 0.38 12.25 -6.72
N CYS A 77 1.38 11.72 -7.44
CA CYS A 77 2.62 12.47 -7.73
C CYS A 77 3.04 12.46 -9.20
N GLY A 78 2.31 11.77 -10.08
CA GLY A 78 2.51 11.83 -11.52
C GLY A 78 3.74 11.11 -12.06
N VAL A 79 4.46 10.28 -11.28
CA VAL A 79 5.56 9.47 -11.80
C VAL A 79 5.05 8.29 -12.61
N PRO A 80 5.74 7.85 -13.70
CA PRO A 80 5.33 6.72 -14.50
C PRO A 80 5.53 5.40 -13.74
N LEU A 81 4.52 4.52 -13.77
CA LEU A 81 4.51 3.28 -13.02
C LEU A 81 4.46 2.03 -13.91
N PHE A 82 3.52 1.99 -14.86
CA PHE A 82 3.29 0.84 -15.72
C PHE A 82 3.06 1.27 -17.17
N SER A 83 3.36 0.37 -18.11
CA SER A 83 3.06 0.52 -19.53
C SER A 83 1.91 -0.38 -19.95
N SER A 84 1.09 0.08 -20.90
CA SER A 84 0.08 -0.76 -21.55
C SER A 84 0.67 -2.02 -22.21
N THR A 85 1.96 -2.00 -22.59
CA THR A 85 2.64 -3.15 -23.18
C THR A 85 2.81 -4.32 -22.21
N THR A 86 2.75 -4.07 -20.89
CA THR A 86 2.82 -5.11 -19.85
C THR A 86 1.47 -5.41 -19.22
N LYS A 87 0.40 -4.71 -19.63
CA LYS A 87 -0.97 -4.96 -19.16
C LYS A 87 -1.50 -6.26 -19.79
N PHE A 88 -2.27 -7.02 -19.01
CA PHE A 88 -2.94 -8.23 -19.46
C PHE A 88 -4.29 -8.43 -18.78
N GLU A 89 -5.14 -9.25 -19.40
CA GLU A 89 -6.46 -9.59 -18.86
C GLU A 89 -6.32 -10.70 -17.82
N SER A 90 -6.43 -10.33 -16.54
CA SER A 90 -6.35 -11.29 -15.42
C SER A 90 -7.71 -11.91 -15.04
N GLY A 91 -8.82 -11.34 -15.53
CA GLY A 91 -10.17 -11.74 -15.14
C GLY A 91 -10.57 -11.34 -13.71
N THR A 92 -9.71 -10.61 -12.99
CA THR A 92 -9.96 -10.26 -11.58
C THR A 92 -10.78 -8.98 -11.39
N GLY A 93 -10.94 -8.17 -12.45
CA GLY A 93 -11.68 -6.91 -12.42
C GLY A 93 -10.87 -5.69 -11.98
N TRP A 94 -9.54 -5.83 -11.93
CA TRP A 94 -8.58 -4.75 -11.71
C TRP A 94 -7.52 -4.73 -12.81
N PRO A 95 -6.97 -3.55 -13.17
CA PRO A 95 -5.87 -3.48 -14.12
C PRO A 95 -4.67 -4.28 -13.62
N SER A 96 -4.19 -5.21 -14.45
CA SER A 96 -3.14 -6.16 -14.10
C SER A 96 -1.97 -6.05 -15.07
N PHE A 97 -0.75 -6.04 -14.51
CA PHE A 97 0.49 -5.90 -15.29
C PHE A 97 1.47 -7.01 -14.88
N TYR A 98 2.22 -7.57 -15.85
CA TYR A 98 3.24 -8.56 -15.53
C TYR A 98 4.61 -7.94 -15.16
N ALA A 99 4.81 -6.63 -15.43
CA ALA A 99 6.02 -5.90 -15.06
C ALA A 99 5.74 -4.42 -14.86
N SER A 100 6.47 -3.77 -13.95
CA SER A 100 6.50 -2.32 -13.80
C SER A 100 7.48 -1.69 -14.79
N LEU A 101 7.31 -0.39 -15.12
CA LEU A 101 8.26 0.37 -15.94
C LEU A 101 9.64 0.49 -15.28
N SER A 102 9.66 0.63 -13.95
CA SER A 102 10.92 0.79 -13.21
C SER A 102 10.71 0.51 -11.72
N LYS A 103 11.60 -0.27 -11.14
CA LYS A 103 11.70 -0.45 -9.68
C LYS A 103 12.06 0.85 -8.93
N LYS A 104 12.49 1.90 -9.64
CA LYS A 104 12.73 3.22 -9.05
C LYS A 104 11.44 3.83 -8.47
N TYR A 105 10.30 3.63 -9.13
CA TYR A 105 9.02 4.25 -8.74
C TYR A 105 7.99 3.28 -8.21
N VAL A 106 8.20 1.98 -8.38
CA VAL A 106 7.32 0.91 -7.89
C VAL A 106 8.07 0.11 -6.84
N GLY A 107 7.63 0.22 -5.59
CA GLY A 107 8.17 -0.52 -4.45
C GLY A 107 7.21 -1.60 -3.99
N GLU A 108 7.75 -2.53 -3.23
CA GLU A 108 7.06 -3.69 -2.70
C GLU A 108 7.37 -3.78 -1.20
N ARG A 109 6.38 -4.13 -0.37
CA ARG A 109 6.56 -4.38 1.07
C ARG A 109 5.53 -5.37 1.58
N GLU A 110 5.82 -6.01 2.70
CA GLU A 110 4.89 -6.91 3.36
C GLU A 110 3.63 -6.17 3.86
N ASP A 111 2.47 -6.81 3.70
CA ASP A 111 1.17 -6.35 4.16
C ASP A 111 0.46 -7.50 4.89
N ASP A 112 0.49 -7.45 6.22
CA ASP A 112 -0.16 -8.41 7.12
C ASP A 112 -1.55 -7.92 7.58
N SER A 113 -2.10 -6.89 6.96
CA SER A 113 -3.42 -6.35 7.29
C SER A 113 -4.55 -7.34 6.96
N HIS A 114 -5.69 -7.17 7.62
CA HIS A 114 -6.89 -7.99 7.40
C HIS A 114 -6.71 -9.51 7.59
N GLY A 115 -5.69 -9.94 8.35
CA GLY A 115 -5.40 -11.37 8.58
C GLY A 115 -4.87 -12.10 7.35
N MET A 116 -4.37 -11.39 6.34
CA MET A 116 -3.78 -11.92 5.12
C MET A 116 -2.29 -11.56 5.05
N GLN A 117 -1.47 -12.47 4.52
CA GLN A 117 -0.08 -12.16 4.15
C GLN A 117 -0.02 -11.88 2.66
N ARG A 118 0.28 -10.63 2.29
CA ARG A 118 0.34 -10.17 0.91
C ARG A 118 1.58 -9.31 0.70
N THR A 119 1.90 -9.03 -0.54
CA THR A 119 2.90 -8.01 -0.90
C THR A 119 2.18 -6.77 -1.42
N GLU A 120 2.22 -5.68 -0.66
CA GLU A 120 1.74 -4.39 -1.11
C GLU A 120 2.66 -3.82 -2.18
N VAL A 121 2.05 -3.25 -3.22
CA VAL A 121 2.72 -2.42 -4.23
C VAL A 121 2.41 -0.96 -3.95
N TYR A 122 3.47 -0.15 -3.82
CA TYR A 122 3.34 1.28 -3.52
C TYR A 122 4.24 2.15 -4.40
N CYS A 123 3.91 3.43 -4.52
CA CYS A 123 4.74 4.42 -5.19
C CYS A 123 5.90 4.85 -4.29
N THR A 124 7.14 4.56 -4.67
CA THR A 124 8.34 4.93 -3.88
C THR A 124 8.57 6.43 -3.78
N ASN A 125 7.98 7.22 -4.69
CA ASN A 125 8.15 8.67 -4.72
C ASN A 125 7.27 9.40 -3.69
N CYS A 126 6.04 8.90 -3.41
CA CYS A 126 5.10 9.58 -2.51
C CYS A 126 4.40 8.67 -1.49
N GLY A 127 4.70 7.35 -1.49
CA GLY A 127 4.10 6.39 -0.57
C GLY A 127 2.64 6.02 -0.89
N ALA A 128 2.13 6.37 -2.06
CA ALA A 128 0.76 6.01 -2.45
C ALA A 128 0.59 4.49 -2.55
N HIS A 129 -0.45 3.95 -1.92
CA HIS A 129 -0.88 2.58 -2.13
C HIS A 129 -1.38 2.41 -3.57
N LEU A 130 -0.89 1.41 -4.29
CA LEU A 130 -1.26 1.12 -5.67
C LEU A 130 -2.12 -0.14 -5.78
N GLY A 131 -1.80 -1.18 -5.01
CA GLY A 131 -2.43 -2.48 -5.05
C GLY A 131 -1.55 -3.56 -4.44
N HIS A 132 -1.60 -4.77 -4.96
CA HIS A 132 -0.84 -5.91 -4.45
C HIS A 132 -0.18 -6.70 -5.58
N LEU A 133 0.91 -7.42 -5.23
CA LEU A 133 1.65 -8.31 -6.10
C LEU A 133 1.27 -9.76 -5.81
N PHE A 134 1.09 -10.55 -6.87
CA PHE A 134 0.81 -11.98 -6.83
C PHE A 134 1.77 -12.75 -7.75
N ASN A 135 1.94 -14.05 -7.50
CA ASN A 135 2.82 -14.95 -8.27
C ASN A 135 2.03 -15.84 -9.25
N ASP A 136 0.90 -15.36 -9.74
CA ASP A 136 -0.01 -16.04 -10.65
C ASP A 136 -0.16 -15.33 -12.01
N GLY A 137 0.83 -14.52 -12.37
CA GLY A 137 0.87 -13.79 -13.64
C GLY A 137 1.42 -14.62 -14.80
N PRO A 138 1.37 -14.08 -16.04
CA PRO A 138 1.89 -14.73 -17.23
C PRO A 138 3.41 -14.68 -17.35
N ALA A 139 3.96 -15.47 -18.27
CA ALA A 139 5.33 -15.28 -18.73
C ALA A 139 5.53 -13.85 -19.28
N PRO A 140 6.73 -13.25 -19.19
CA PRO A 140 7.99 -13.89 -18.80
C PRO A 140 8.27 -13.86 -17.28
N THR A 141 7.49 -13.11 -16.48
CA THR A 141 7.82 -12.87 -15.07
C THR A 141 7.12 -13.81 -14.09
N GLY A 142 5.96 -14.34 -14.45
CA GLY A 142 5.08 -15.05 -13.53
C GLY A 142 4.41 -14.15 -12.50
N LEU A 143 4.61 -12.83 -12.59
CA LEU A 143 4.10 -11.84 -11.63
C LEU A 143 2.82 -11.19 -12.14
N ARG A 144 1.91 -10.88 -11.21
CA ARG A 144 0.73 -10.06 -11.45
C ARG A 144 0.69 -8.89 -10.47
N TYR A 145 0.99 -7.71 -10.96
CA TYR A 145 0.75 -6.42 -10.30
C TYR A 145 -0.73 -6.07 -10.47
N CYS A 146 -1.55 -6.36 -9.45
CA CYS A 146 -2.99 -6.10 -9.43
C CYS A 146 -3.24 -4.72 -8.80
N MET A 147 -3.53 -3.72 -9.64
CA MET A 147 -3.53 -2.33 -9.23
C MET A 147 -4.96 -1.77 -9.15
N ASN A 148 -5.20 -0.83 -8.23
CA ASN A 148 -6.43 -0.05 -8.22
C ASN A 148 -6.41 0.99 -9.34
N SER A 149 -7.44 1.04 -10.18
CA SER A 149 -7.58 2.06 -11.23
C SER A 149 -7.51 3.47 -10.65
N VAL A 150 -8.18 3.70 -9.52
CA VAL A 150 -8.22 5.03 -8.86
C VAL A 150 -6.87 5.50 -8.32
N SER A 151 -5.89 4.60 -8.18
CA SER A 151 -4.52 4.97 -7.82
C SER A 151 -3.66 5.37 -9.02
N LEU A 152 -4.22 5.29 -10.23
CA LEU A 152 -3.54 5.52 -11.48
C LEU A 152 -4.18 6.67 -12.27
N ASN A 153 -3.37 7.30 -13.13
CA ASN A 153 -3.81 8.16 -14.23
C ASN A 153 -3.22 7.60 -15.52
N PHE A 154 -4.04 7.43 -16.55
CA PHE A 154 -3.59 6.95 -17.85
C PHE A 154 -3.33 8.12 -18.80
N LYS A 155 -2.24 8.04 -19.56
CA LYS A 155 -1.95 8.94 -20.69
C LYS A 155 -1.75 8.10 -21.94
N LYS A 156 -2.59 8.33 -22.92
CA LYS A 156 -2.49 7.72 -24.24
C LYS A 156 -1.25 8.24 -24.97
N GLU A 157 -0.58 7.38 -25.72
CA GLU A 157 0.50 7.72 -26.66
C GLU A 157 -0.02 8.31 -27.95
#